data_682f995ad129aa34f5e19f1f18aa7f8c
#
_entry.id   682f995ad129aa34f5e19f1f18aa7f8c
#
_cell.length_a   1.000
_cell.length_b   1.000
_cell.length_c   1.000
_cell.angle_alpha   90.00
_cell.angle_beta   90.00
_cell.angle_gamma   90.00
#
_symmetry.space_group_name_H-M   'P 1'
#
loop_
_entity.id
_entity.type
_entity.pdbx_description
1 polymer ?
#
loop_
_entity_poly.entity_id
_entity_poly.type
_entity_poly.pdbx_seq_one_letter_code
_entity_poly.pdbx_strand_id
1 'polypeptide(L)'
;MQNVQLGLKENWKQFTLLVIINAFVGGMVGLERSILPSLAEQEFQIAAKTAILSFIVVFGLVKAITNYYTGALADRFGRRNLLIAGWIIGIPVPFILMYAPSWNWIIAANVLLGINQGLTWSSTVVMKIDLVGEKQRGFAMGLNEFAGYLAVALVAFLTGYIAAEYGLRPYPFYLGIGLTVLGLAGSIFLVKDTRKHVEAENSFSDVPKLKNPFWDTTWKHPNLGAVTQ
;
A
#
# COMPACT_ATOMS: atom_id res chain seq x y z
N MET A 1 -12.10 -31.14 4.08
CA MET A 1 -11.09 -30.06 4.06
C MET A 1 -10.94 -29.63 2.61
N GLN A 2 -11.18 -28.36 2.27
CA GLN A 2 -10.90 -27.89 0.92
C GLN A 2 -9.39 -27.96 0.70
N ASN A 3 -8.94 -28.72 -0.29
CA ASN A 3 -7.54 -28.75 -0.71
C ASN A 3 -7.18 -27.36 -1.24
N VAL A 4 -6.43 -26.60 -0.42
CA VAL A 4 -5.87 -25.32 -0.82
C VAL A 4 -4.76 -25.59 -1.82
N GLN A 5 -4.89 -25.08 -3.05
CA GLN A 5 -3.88 -25.22 -4.10
C GLN A 5 -3.12 -23.91 -4.25
N LEU A 6 -1.79 -23.99 -4.26
CA LEU A 6 -0.91 -22.86 -4.57
C LEU A 6 -0.73 -22.76 -6.08
N GLY A 7 -0.59 -21.54 -6.57
CA GLY A 7 -0.34 -21.29 -7.99
C GLY A 7 -1.16 -20.12 -8.54
N LEU A 8 -0.58 -19.41 -9.50
CA LEU A 8 -1.24 -18.28 -10.15
C LEU A 8 -2.49 -18.72 -10.92
N LYS A 9 -2.41 -19.85 -11.60
CA LYS A 9 -3.50 -20.37 -12.45
C LYS A 9 -4.72 -20.77 -11.61
N GLU A 10 -4.47 -21.36 -10.45
CA GLU A 10 -5.48 -21.84 -9.51
C GLU A 10 -6.16 -20.67 -8.78
N ASN A 11 -5.40 -19.60 -8.51
CA ASN A 11 -5.82 -18.45 -7.70
C ASN A 11 -5.98 -17.16 -8.51
N TRP A 12 -6.04 -17.22 -9.85
CA TRP A 12 -5.98 -16.05 -10.72
C TRP A 12 -7.01 -14.97 -10.37
N LYS A 13 -8.23 -15.36 -9.98
CA LYS A 13 -9.31 -14.41 -9.64
C LYS A 13 -8.95 -13.55 -8.43
N GLN A 14 -8.50 -14.19 -7.35
CA GLN A 14 -8.07 -13.45 -6.15
C GLN A 14 -6.78 -12.66 -6.40
N PHE A 15 -5.86 -13.23 -7.17
CA PHE A 15 -4.63 -12.56 -7.55
C PHE A 15 -4.90 -11.27 -8.34
N THR A 16 -5.74 -11.33 -9.39
CA THR A 16 -6.10 -10.16 -10.21
C THR A 16 -6.85 -9.12 -9.38
N LEU A 17 -7.77 -9.54 -8.51
CA LEU A 17 -8.45 -8.64 -7.59
C LEU A 17 -7.45 -7.89 -6.69
N LEU A 18 -6.47 -8.58 -6.12
CA LEU A 18 -5.43 -7.97 -5.29
C LEU A 18 -4.51 -7.03 -6.09
N VAL A 19 -4.28 -7.29 -7.39
CA VAL A 19 -3.57 -6.38 -8.29
C VAL A 19 -4.38 -5.09 -8.49
N ILE A 20 -5.69 -5.19 -8.73
CA ILE A 20 -6.59 -4.04 -8.88
C ILE A 20 -6.65 -3.22 -7.58
N ILE A 21 -6.81 -3.89 -6.43
CA ILE A 21 -6.81 -3.21 -5.13
C ILE A 21 -5.47 -2.51 -4.89
N ASN A 22 -4.35 -3.13 -5.26
CA ASN A 22 -3.04 -2.49 -5.16
C ASN A 22 -2.90 -1.27 -6.09
N ALA A 23 -3.52 -1.30 -7.27
CA ALA A 23 -3.59 -0.13 -8.13
C ALA A 23 -4.38 1.01 -7.44
N PHE A 24 -5.48 0.73 -6.73
CA PHE A 24 -6.16 1.76 -5.93
C PHE A 24 -5.29 2.30 -4.80
N VAL A 25 -4.51 1.42 -4.15
CA VAL A 25 -3.53 1.83 -3.13
C VAL A 25 -2.48 2.77 -3.73
N GLY A 26 -1.92 2.44 -4.90
CA GLY A 26 -1.00 3.32 -5.64
C GLY A 26 -1.66 4.63 -6.03
N GLY A 27 -2.91 4.59 -6.49
CA GLY A 27 -3.68 5.79 -6.83
C GLY A 27 -3.81 6.78 -5.68
N MET A 28 -3.94 6.31 -4.44
CA MET A 28 -3.96 7.19 -3.27
C MET A 28 -2.65 7.98 -3.08
N VAL A 29 -1.51 7.40 -3.44
CA VAL A 29 -0.22 8.13 -3.45
C VAL A 29 -0.17 9.11 -4.61
N GLY A 30 -0.64 8.69 -5.79
CA GLY A 30 -0.69 9.55 -6.98
C GLY A 30 -1.56 10.80 -6.79
N LEU A 31 -2.62 10.68 -5.98
CA LEU A 31 -3.60 11.73 -5.72
C LEU A 31 -2.98 13.10 -5.37
N GLU A 32 -1.90 13.10 -4.61
CA GLU A 32 -1.30 14.33 -4.08
C GLU A 32 -0.01 14.76 -4.79
N ARG A 33 0.64 13.85 -5.55
CA ARG A 33 2.00 14.09 -6.08
C ARG A 33 2.12 15.30 -6.99
N SER A 34 1.13 15.55 -7.85
CA SER A 34 1.12 16.69 -8.77
C SER A 34 0.53 17.96 -8.16
N ILE A 35 -0.28 17.85 -7.11
CA ILE A 35 -1.09 18.95 -6.58
C ILE A 35 -0.43 19.63 -5.39
N LEU A 36 0.10 18.87 -4.42
CA LEU A 36 0.60 19.46 -3.17
C LEU A 36 1.68 20.51 -3.33
N PRO A 37 2.64 20.42 -4.27
CA PRO A 37 3.60 21.50 -4.48
C PRO A 37 2.95 22.81 -4.87
N SER A 38 2.00 22.77 -5.82
CA SER A 38 1.27 23.96 -6.28
C SER A 38 0.32 24.50 -5.20
N LEU A 39 -0.32 23.61 -4.44
CA LEU A 39 -1.16 23.97 -3.31
C LEU A 39 -0.37 24.71 -2.23
N ALA A 40 0.85 24.23 -1.93
CA ALA A 40 1.75 24.86 -0.96
C ALA A 40 2.10 26.30 -1.35
N GLU A 41 2.45 26.51 -2.63
CA GLU A 41 2.83 27.84 -3.10
C GLU A 41 1.64 28.79 -3.21
N GLN A 42 0.53 28.34 -3.78
CA GLN A 42 -0.60 29.21 -4.09
C GLN A 42 -1.49 29.51 -2.89
N GLU A 43 -1.71 28.54 -2.01
CA GLU A 43 -2.66 28.70 -0.91
C GLU A 43 -1.98 28.90 0.45
N PHE A 44 -0.80 28.28 0.67
CA PHE A 44 -0.10 28.33 1.96
C PHE A 44 1.16 29.20 1.94
N GLN A 45 1.56 29.74 0.79
CA GLN A 45 2.75 30.58 0.62
C GLN A 45 4.05 29.90 1.12
N ILE A 46 4.12 28.58 0.95
CA ILE A 46 5.26 27.75 1.30
C ILE A 46 6.00 27.40 0.03
N ALA A 47 7.32 27.63 -0.01
CA ALA A 47 8.14 27.25 -1.15
C ALA A 47 7.98 25.76 -1.49
N ALA A 48 7.74 25.41 -2.75
CA ALA A 48 7.46 24.05 -3.21
C ALA A 48 8.51 23.04 -2.74
N LYS A 49 9.79 23.40 -2.72
CA LYS A 49 10.88 22.55 -2.19
C LYS A 49 10.66 22.14 -0.72
N THR A 50 10.32 23.12 0.14
CA THR A 50 10.07 22.86 1.56
C THR A 50 8.83 22.00 1.76
N ALA A 51 7.78 22.28 1.00
CA ALA A 51 6.56 21.50 1.00
C ALA A 51 6.83 20.05 0.59
N ILE A 52 7.51 19.83 -0.54
CA ILE A 52 7.85 18.50 -1.05
C ILE A 52 8.64 17.71 0.00
N LEU A 53 9.69 18.30 0.57
CA LEU A 53 10.48 17.63 1.60
C LEU A 53 9.63 17.27 2.83
N SER A 54 8.77 18.18 3.29
CA SER A 54 7.99 17.96 4.51
C SER A 54 7.03 16.77 4.39
N PHE A 55 6.21 16.71 3.34
CA PHE A 55 5.21 15.65 3.21
C PHE A 55 5.82 14.31 2.77
N ILE A 56 6.83 14.31 1.88
CA ILE A 56 7.50 13.07 1.43
C ILE A 56 8.25 12.40 2.59
N VAL A 57 9.00 13.17 3.39
CA VAL A 57 9.74 12.61 4.54
C VAL A 57 8.80 12.03 5.57
N VAL A 58 7.74 12.77 5.94
CA VAL A 58 6.75 12.29 6.91
C VAL A 58 6.06 11.02 6.39
N PHE A 59 5.54 11.06 5.16
CA PHE A 59 4.92 9.91 4.52
C PHE A 59 5.86 8.70 4.51
N GLY A 60 7.11 8.87 4.03
CA GLY A 60 8.08 7.79 3.90
C GLY A 60 8.46 7.18 5.24
N LEU A 61 8.72 8.00 6.26
CA LEU A 61 9.06 7.53 7.60
C LEU A 61 7.90 6.73 8.23
N VAL A 62 6.69 7.27 8.17
CA VAL A 62 5.51 6.60 8.72
C VAL A 62 5.22 5.30 7.97
N LYS A 63 5.31 5.31 6.64
CA LYS A 63 5.17 4.09 5.81
C LYS A 63 6.22 3.05 6.18
N ALA A 64 7.48 3.43 6.36
CA ALA A 64 8.56 2.51 6.73
C ALA A 64 8.30 1.85 8.09
N ILE A 65 7.95 2.64 9.11
CA ILE A 65 7.61 2.15 10.44
C ILE A 65 6.41 1.19 10.37
N THR A 66 5.36 1.57 9.65
CA THR A 66 4.16 0.74 9.52
C THR A 66 4.47 -0.56 8.78
N ASN A 67 5.25 -0.53 7.69
CA ASN A 67 5.68 -1.72 6.96
C ASN A 67 6.43 -2.71 7.87
N TYR A 68 7.32 -2.20 8.73
CA TYR A 68 8.07 -3.05 9.66
C TYR A 68 7.16 -3.88 10.56
N TYR A 69 6.08 -3.27 11.07
CA TYR A 69 5.14 -3.97 11.95
C TYR A 69 4.08 -4.78 11.21
N THR A 70 3.82 -4.49 9.94
CA THR A 70 2.73 -5.11 9.17
C THR A 70 2.87 -6.63 9.07
N GLY A 71 4.09 -7.16 8.93
CA GLY A 71 4.32 -8.61 8.89
C GLY A 71 3.82 -9.31 10.15
N ALA A 72 4.27 -8.87 11.33
CA ALA A 72 3.85 -9.44 12.62
C ALA A 72 2.35 -9.24 12.88
N LEU A 73 1.80 -8.09 12.51
CA LEU A 73 0.38 -7.81 12.61
C LEU A 73 -0.45 -8.70 11.68
N ALA A 74 0.05 -8.99 10.47
CA ALA A 74 -0.62 -9.87 9.50
C ALA A 74 -0.76 -11.31 10.02
N ASP A 75 0.25 -11.81 10.72
CA ASP A 75 0.19 -13.14 11.32
C ASP A 75 -0.81 -13.19 12.48
N ARG A 76 -0.92 -12.12 13.27
CA ARG A 76 -1.82 -12.04 14.42
C ARG A 76 -3.28 -11.79 14.03
N PHE A 77 -3.53 -10.79 13.19
CA PHE A 77 -4.88 -10.30 12.88
C PHE A 77 -5.43 -10.80 11.53
N GLY A 78 -4.56 -11.33 10.66
CA GLY A 78 -4.88 -11.75 9.30
C GLY A 78 -4.64 -10.66 8.26
N ARG A 79 -4.24 -11.11 7.07
CA ARG A 79 -3.87 -10.23 5.95
C ARG A 79 -5.04 -9.37 5.50
N ARG A 80 -6.21 -9.97 5.33
CA ARG A 80 -7.44 -9.28 4.91
C ARG A 80 -7.87 -8.21 5.91
N ASN A 81 -7.82 -8.51 7.20
CA ASN A 81 -8.23 -7.54 8.23
C ASN A 81 -7.31 -6.32 8.27
N LEU A 82 -6.00 -6.51 8.08
CA LEU A 82 -5.05 -5.40 7.96
C LEU A 82 -5.29 -4.56 6.70
N LEU A 83 -5.60 -5.21 5.58
CA LEU A 83 -5.97 -4.51 4.35
C LEU A 83 -7.19 -3.61 4.57
N ILE A 84 -8.23 -4.13 5.23
CA ILE A 84 -9.45 -3.37 5.58
C ILE A 84 -9.12 -2.23 6.56
N ALA A 85 -8.33 -2.51 7.61
CA ALA A 85 -7.91 -1.48 8.58
C ALA A 85 -7.14 -0.34 7.90
N GLY A 86 -6.24 -0.70 6.98
CA GLY A 86 -5.52 0.29 6.18
C GLY A 86 -6.45 1.17 5.36
N TRP A 87 -7.47 0.61 4.70
CA TRP A 87 -8.45 1.40 3.97
C TRP A 87 -9.29 2.30 4.87
N ILE A 88 -9.71 1.83 6.05
CA ILE A 88 -10.44 2.65 7.04
C ILE A 88 -9.61 3.87 7.45
N ILE A 89 -8.31 3.69 7.72
CA ILE A 89 -7.38 4.78 8.03
C ILE A 89 -7.18 5.72 6.83
N GLY A 90 -7.31 5.21 5.60
CA GLY A 90 -7.23 5.99 4.38
C GLY A 90 -8.45 6.87 4.08
N ILE A 91 -9.65 6.54 4.63
CA ILE A 91 -10.88 7.29 4.37
C ILE A 91 -10.75 8.80 4.60
N PRO A 92 -10.22 9.28 5.73
CA PRO A 92 -10.15 10.72 5.98
C PRO A 92 -9.15 11.47 5.10
N VAL A 93 -8.19 10.79 4.48
CA VAL A 93 -7.10 11.43 3.73
C VAL A 93 -7.60 12.39 2.65
N PRO A 94 -8.43 11.97 1.66
CA PRO A 94 -8.88 12.88 0.61
C PRO A 94 -9.73 14.04 1.17
N PHE A 95 -10.49 13.83 2.24
CA PHE A 95 -11.27 14.89 2.87
C PHE A 95 -10.39 15.92 3.58
N ILE A 96 -9.35 15.47 4.29
CA ILE A 96 -8.39 16.37 4.93
C ILE A 96 -7.67 17.19 3.87
N LEU A 97 -7.17 16.57 2.79
CA LEU A 97 -6.50 17.28 1.70
C LEU A 97 -7.41 18.31 1.03
N MET A 98 -8.70 17.97 0.88
CA MET A 98 -9.73 18.82 0.27
C MET A 98 -10.01 20.09 1.09
N TYR A 99 -10.05 19.97 2.40
CA TYR A 99 -10.50 21.04 3.31
C TYR A 99 -9.44 21.51 4.29
N ALA A 100 -8.18 21.13 4.12
CA ALA A 100 -7.07 21.52 5.02
C ALA A 100 -7.01 23.04 5.21
N PRO A 101 -7.16 23.57 6.44
CA PRO A 101 -7.05 24.99 6.70
C PRO A 101 -5.59 25.47 6.86
N SER A 102 -4.65 24.56 6.99
CA SER A 102 -3.22 24.86 7.13
C SER A 102 -2.37 23.66 6.64
N TRP A 103 -1.07 23.95 6.39
CA TRP A 103 -0.13 22.91 5.97
C TRP A 103 0.04 21.76 6.96
N ASN A 104 -0.14 22.02 8.26
CA ASN A 104 -0.09 20.98 9.28
C ASN A 104 -1.16 19.89 9.08
N TRP A 105 -2.33 20.22 8.56
CA TRP A 105 -3.36 19.26 8.18
C TRP A 105 -2.95 18.40 6.99
N ILE A 106 -2.22 18.99 6.03
CA ILE A 106 -1.63 18.24 4.92
C ILE A 106 -0.60 17.22 5.45
N ILE A 107 0.25 17.63 6.40
CA ILE A 107 1.19 16.73 7.06
C ILE A 107 0.45 15.61 7.82
N ALA A 108 -0.62 15.94 8.55
CA ALA A 108 -1.44 14.94 9.25
C ALA A 108 -2.10 13.94 8.26
N ALA A 109 -2.59 14.41 7.10
CA ALA A 109 -3.08 13.54 6.04
C ALA A 109 -1.99 12.59 5.52
N ASN A 110 -0.75 13.07 5.39
CA ASN A 110 0.39 12.25 4.97
C ASN A 110 0.83 11.22 6.02
N VAL A 111 0.65 11.49 7.32
CA VAL A 111 0.80 10.48 8.38
C VAL A 111 -0.23 9.36 8.16
N LEU A 112 -1.51 9.71 8.02
CA LEU A 112 -2.58 8.72 7.76
C LEU A 112 -2.35 7.95 6.45
N LEU A 113 -1.94 8.63 5.39
CA LEU A 113 -1.60 8.00 4.12
C LEU A 113 -0.40 7.05 4.26
N GLY A 114 0.61 7.41 5.03
CA GLY A 114 1.76 6.54 5.34
C GLY A 114 1.33 5.25 6.04
N ILE A 115 0.45 5.34 7.05
CA ILE A 115 -0.12 4.18 7.74
C ILE A 115 -0.98 3.35 6.78
N ASN A 116 -1.89 4.00 6.03
CA ASN A 116 -2.70 3.33 5.00
C ASN A 116 -1.81 2.53 4.05
N GLN A 117 -0.78 3.15 3.49
CA GLN A 117 0.14 2.53 2.55
C GLN A 117 0.92 1.37 3.16
N GLY A 118 1.42 1.53 4.37
CA GLY A 118 2.14 0.48 5.09
C GLY A 118 1.28 -0.76 5.32
N LEU A 119 0.02 -0.58 5.67
CA LEU A 119 -0.91 -1.69 5.89
C LEU A 119 -1.41 -2.30 4.57
N THR A 120 -1.88 -1.48 3.62
CA THR A 120 -2.56 -1.96 2.41
C THR A 120 -1.59 -2.50 1.38
N TRP A 121 -0.52 -1.76 1.05
CA TRP A 121 0.49 -2.19 0.07
C TRP A 121 1.14 -3.50 0.50
N SER A 122 1.64 -3.55 1.75
CA SER A 122 2.28 -4.77 2.26
C SER A 122 1.32 -5.95 2.33
N SER A 123 0.06 -5.74 2.76
CA SER A 123 -0.93 -6.82 2.78
C SER A 123 -1.21 -7.37 1.38
N THR A 124 -1.34 -6.52 0.36
CA THR A 124 -1.57 -6.98 -1.02
C THR A 124 -0.37 -7.71 -1.61
N VAL A 125 0.86 -7.31 -1.26
CA VAL A 125 2.10 -8.03 -1.64
C VAL A 125 2.10 -9.42 -1.02
N VAL A 126 1.97 -9.49 0.32
CA VAL A 126 2.02 -10.76 1.07
C VAL A 126 0.93 -11.72 0.59
N MET A 127 -0.31 -11.23 0.46
CA MET A 127 -1.41 -12.07 -0.01
C MET A 127 -1.18 -12.65 -1.42
N LYS A 128 -0.57 -11.88 -2.33
CA LYS A 128 -0.25 -12.39 -3.67
C LYS A 128 0.85 -13.45 -3.62
N ILE A 129 1.86 -13.26 -2.76
CA ILE A 129 2.91 -14.25 -2.53
C ILE A 129 2.32 -15.54 -1.96
N ASP A 130 1.44 -15.43 -0.95
CA ASP A 130 0.75 -16.57 -0.34
C ASP A 130 -0.05 -17.40 -1.37
N LEU A 131 -0.69 -16.73 -2.35
CA LEU A 131 -1.51 -17.39 -3.37
C LEU A 131 -0.69 -18.18 -4.38
N VAL A 132 0.49 -17.67 -4.79
CA VAL A 132 1.26 -18.24 -5.90
C VAL A 132 2.30 -19.25 -5.45
N GLY A 133 2.73 -19.21 -4.18
CA GLY A 133 3.79 -20.05 -3.63
C GLY A 133 5.18 -19.67 -4.16
N GLU A 134 6.19 -20.46 -3.76
CA GLU A 134 7.61 -20.13 -3.92
C GLU A 134 8.04 -19.85 -5.37
N LYS A 135 7.61 -20.69 -6.31
CA LYS A 135 8.09 -20.64 -7.72
C LYS A 135 7.72 -19.36 -8.46
N GLN A 136 6.64 -18.68 -8.07
CA GLN A 136 6.11 -17.51 -8.79
C GLN A 136 6.15 -16.22 -7.97
N ARG A 137 6.82 -16.20 -6.81
CA ARG A 137 6.92 -15.01 -5.93
C ARG A 137 7.49 -13.80 -6.64
N GLY A 138 8.56 -13.97 -7.40
CA GLY A 138 9.18 -12.86 -8.14
C GLY A 138 8.23 -12.23 -9.15
N PHE A 139 7.48 -13.03 -9.90
CA PHE A 139 6.46 -12.52 -10.81
C PHE A 139 5.34 -11.78 -10.08
N ALA A 140 4.84 -12.35 -8.97
CA ALA A 140 3.79 -11.74 -8.15
C ALA A 140 4.21 -10.38 -7.60
N MET A 141 5.43 -10.27 -7.09
CA MET A 141 6.01 -9.01 -6.61
C MET A 141 6.18 -7.99 -7.74
N GLY A 142 6.75 -8.40 -8.88
CA GLY A 142 6.93 -7.53 -10.04
C GLY A 142 5.61 -6.96 -10.54
N LEU A 143 4.57 -7.79 -10.66
CA LEU A 143 3.24 -7.32 -11.09
C LEU A 143 2.57 -6.43 -10.04
N ASN A 144 2.80 -6.68 -8.74
CA ASN A 144 2.34 -5.79 -7.67
C ASN A 144 2.92 -4.40 -7.83
N GLU A 145 4.24 -4.31 -7.92
CA GLU A 145 4.95 -3.02 -8.03
C GLU A 145 4.56 -2.29 -9.33
N PHE A 146 4.54 -3.02 -10.46
CA PHE A 146 4.11 -2.46 -11.74
C PHE A 146 2.71 -1.84 -11.66
N ALA A 147 1.71 -2.57 -11.17
CA ALA A 147 0.34 -2.08 -11.07
C ALA A 147 0.22 -0.88 -10.10
N GLY A 148 0.91 -0.95 -8.96
CA GLY A 148 0.92 0.12 -7.98
C GLY A 148 1.53 1.41 -8.53
N TYR A 149 2.73 1.35 -9.09
CA TYR A 149 3.42 2.54 -9.62
C TYR A 149 2.80 3.08 -10.91
N LEU A 150 2.26 2.21 -11.77
CA LEU A 150 1.49 2.65 -12.93
C LEU A 150 0.27 3.46 -12.47
N ALA A 151 -0.44 3.00 -11.44
CA ALA A 151 -1.58 3.74 -10.90
C ALA A 151 -1.16 5.05 -10.23
N VAL A 152 0.00 5.11 -9.53
CA VAL A 152 0.58 6.37 -9.04
C VAL A 152 0.73 7.38 -10.19
N ALA A 153 1.34 6.96 -11.30
CA ALA A 153 1.58 7.83 -12.44
C ALA A 153 0.27 8.29 -13.11
N LEU A 154 -0.65 7.36 -13.36
CA LEU A 154 -1.93 7.67 -14.01
C LEU A 154 -2.79 8.60 -13.16
N VAL A 155 -2.90 8.34 -11.87
CA VAL A 155 -3.70 9.19 -10.97
C VAL A 155 -3.04 10.54 -10.76
N ALA A 156 -1.71 10.62 -10.64
CA ALA A 156 -1.00 11.89 -10.57
C ALA A 156 -1.22 12.75 -11.83
N PHE A 157 -1.22 12.12 -13.01
CA PHE A 157 -1.55 12.80 -14.28
C PHE A 157 -3.00 13.29 -14.27
N LEU A 158 -3.96 12.43 -13.91
CA LEU A 158 -5.39 12.78 -13.90
C LEU A 158 -5.70 13.91 -12.90
N THR A 159 -5.12 13.84 -11.70
CA THR A 159 -5.33 14.89 -10.70
C THR A 159 -4.69 16.21 -11.10
N GLY A 160 -3.51 16.17 -11.72
CA GLY A 160 -2.87 17.36 -12.29
C GLY A 160 -3.71 18.00 -13.41
N TYR A 161 -4.27 17.18 -14.31
CA TYR A 161 -5.18 17.64 -15.36
C TYR A 161 -6.46 18.27 -14.78
N ILE A 162 -7.12 17.59 -13.83
CA ILE A 162 -8.32 18.13 -13.18
C ILE A 162 -8.00 19.42 -12.43
N ALA A 163 -6.84 19.49 -11.77
CA ALA A 163 -6.43 20.71 -11.07
C ALA A 163 -6.19 21.90 -12.00
N ALA A 164 -5.66 21.66 -13.19
CA ALA A 164 -5.45 22.70 -14.21
C ALA A 164 -6.77 23.25 -14.76
N GLU A 165 -7.79 22.39 -14.95
CA GLU A 165 -9.08 22.79 -15.52
C GLU A 165 -10.06 23.34 -14.47
N TYR A 166 -10.09 22.77 -13.26
CA TYR A 166 -11.13 23.05 -12.25
C TYR A 166 -10.57 23.61 -10.94
N GLY A 167 -9.25 23.79 -10.83
CA GLY A 167 -8.58 24.29 -9.62
C GLY A 167 -8.05 23.17 -8.73
N LEU A 168 -7.13 23.57 -7.82
CA LEU A 168 -6.38 22.66 -6.97
C LEU A 168 -7.27 21.89 -5.96
N ARG A 169 -8.37 22.47 -5.54
CA ARG A 169 -9.36 21.90 -4.62
C ARG A 169 -10.78 22.33 -5.01
N PRO A 170 -11.83 21.55 -4.75
CA PRO A 170 -11.86 20.20 -4.17
C PRO A 170 -11.75 19.07 -5.21
N TYR A 171 -11.93 19.38 -6.49
CA TYR A 171 -12.26 18.43 -7.57
C TYR A 171 -11.28 17.26 -7.73
N PRO A 172 -9.94 17.44 -7.71
CA PRO A 172 -9.01 16.33 -7.88
C PRO A 172 -9.16 15.26 -6.78
N PHE A 173 -9.53 15.68 -5.57
CA PHE A 173 -9.62 14.78 -4.41
C PHE A 173 -10.85 13.88 -4.42
N TYR A 174 -11.86 14.15 -5.27
CA TYR A 174 -12.98 13.21 -5.48
C TYR A 174 -12.52 11.86 -6.03
N LEU A 175 -11.42 11.83 -6.81
CA LEU A 175 -10.80 10.58 -7.23
C LEU A 175 -10.33 9.75 -6.01
N GLY A 176 -9.74 10.41 -5.01
CA GLY A 176 -9.31 9.76 -3.78
C GLY A 176 -10.46 9.14 -3.00
N ILE A 177 -11.62 9.80 -2.94
CA ILE A 177 -12.83 9.26 -2.33
C ILE A 177 -13.27 8.00 -3.08
N GLY A 178 -13.32 8.06 -4.42
CA GLY A 178 -13.67 6.91 -5.25
C GLY A 178 -12.73 5.72 -5.02
N LEU A 179 -11.40 5.96 -5.05
CA LEU A 179 -10.38 4.93 -4.82
C LEU A 179 -10.52 4.30 -3.43
N THR A 180 -10.76 5.10 -2.40
CA THR A 180 -10.90 4.61 -1.01
C THR A 180 -12.17 3.78 -0.85
N VAL A 181 -13.30 4.24 -1.39
CA VAL A 181 -14.57 3.50 -1.32
C VAL A 181 -14.46 2.18 -2.08
N LEU A 182 -13.93 2.18 -3.30
CA LEU A 182 -13.78 0.97 -4.11
C LEU A 182 -12.77 -0.01 -3.49
N GLY A 183 -11.64 0.51 -2.97
CA GLY A 183 -10.62 -0.29 -2.30
C GLY A 183 -11.15 -0.95 -1.02
N LEU A 184 -11.87 -0.19 -0.19
CA LEU A 184 -12.50 -0.71 1.02
C LEU A 184 -13.59 -1.73 0.70
N ALA A 185 -14.51 -1.39 -0.20
CA ALA A 185 -15.60 -2.30 -0.59
C ALA A 185 -15.07 -3.59 -1.20
N GLY A 186 -14.09 -3.51 -2.12
CA GLY A 186 -13.42 -4.67 -2.70
C GLY A 186 -12.76 -5.54 -1.64
N SER A 187 -12.08 -4.92 -0.66
CA SER A 187 -11.42 -5.63 0.44
C SER A 187 -12.42 -6.31 1.39
N ILE A 188 -13.56 -5.69 1.65
CA ILE A 188 -14.61 -6.27 2.53
C ILE A 188 -15.38 -7.39 1.82
N PHE A 189 -15.80 -7.18 0.58
CA PHE A 189 -16.77 -8.08 -0.04
C PHE A 189 -16.13 -9.15 -0.94
N LEU A 190 -14.97 -8.88 -1.53
CA LEU A 190 -14.39 -9.73 -2.56
C LEU A 190 -13.09 -10.41 -2.15
N VAL A 191 -12.25 -9.78 -1.31
CA VAL A 191 -10.97 -10.36 -0.89
C VAL A 191 -11.18 -11.45 0.17
N LYS A 192 -10.52 -12.58 -0.04
CA LYS A 192 -10.45 -13.70 0.91
C LYS A 192 -9.11 -13.69 1.63
N ASP A 193 -9.10 -14.03 2.92
CA ASP A 193 -7.86 -14.16 3.69
C ASP A 193 -7.00 -15.33 3.18
N THR A 194 -5.68 -15.14 3.15
CA THR A 194 -4.74 -16.11 2.58
C THR A 194 -4.00 -16.97 3.60
N ARG A 195 -4.33 -16.89 4.90
CA ARG A 195 -3.68 -17.68 5.96
C ARG A 195 -3.66 -19.18 5.68
N LYS A 196 -4.75 -19.73 5.13
CA LYS A 196 -4.81 -21.15 4.78
C LYS A 196 -3.80 -21.56 3.70
N HIS A 197 -3.43 -20.65 2.80
CA HIS A 197 -2.39 -20.89 1.78
C HIS A 197 -1.00 -20.98 2.45
N VAL A 198 -0.73 -20.12 3.42
CA VAL A 198 0.51 -20.17 4.22
C VAL A 198 0.60 -21.46 5.03
N GLU A 199 -0.49 -21.88 5.66
CA GLU A 199 -0.54 -23.15 6.39
C GLU A 199 -0.28 -24.34 5.46
N ALA A 200 -0.86 -24.34 4.27
CA ALA A 200 -0.61 -25.35 3.24
C ALA A 200 0.86 -25.35 2.78
N GLU A 201 1.45 -24.19 2.49
CA GLU A 201 2.86 -24.08 2.11
C GLU A 201 3.78 -24.59 3.21
N ASN A 202 3.54 -24.20 4.45
CA ASN A 202 4.34 -24.64 5.61
C ASN A 202 4.24 -26.14 5.88
N SER A 203 3.16 -26.80 5.47
CA SER A 203 3.02 -28.25 5.61
C SER A 203 3.90 -29.06 4.64
N PHE A 204 4.37 -28.41 3.56
CA PHE A 204 5.26 -29.00 2.56
C PHE A 204 6.74 -28.62 2.76
N SER A 205 7.03 -27.69 3.70
CA SER A 205 8.40 -27.21 3.93
C SER A 205 8.94 -27.73 5.25
N ASP A 206 10.00 -28.54 5.20
CA ASP A 206 10.77 -29.01 6.38
C ASP A 206 11.71 -27.94 6.95
N VAL A 207 11.49 -26.66 6.65
CA VAL A 207 12.37 -25.57 7.08
C VAL A 207 12.08 -25.21 8.53
N PRO A 208 13.06 -25.29 9.44
CA PRO A 208 12.88 -24.93 10.84
C PRO A 208 12.49 -23.46 10.98
N LYS A 209 11.48 -23.17 11.80
CA LYS A 209 11.07 -21.79 12.09
C LYS A 209 12.21 -21.05 12.78
N LEU A 210 12.67 -19.96 12.18
CA LEU A 210 13.68 -19.09 12.78
C LEU A 210 13.12 -18.43 14.05
N LYS A 211 13.91 -18.41 15.13
CA LYS A 211 13.50 -17.78 16.41
C LYS A 211 13.37 -16.26 16.28
N ASN A 212 14.29 -15.65 15.57
CA ASN A 212 14.33 -14.21 15.30
C ASN A 212 14.60 -13.98 13.80
N PRO A 213 13.55 -14.04 12.94
CA PRO A 213 13.71 -14.00 11.49
C PRO A 213 14.55 -12.80 10.99
N PHE A 214 14.34 -11.61 11.58
CA PHE A 214 15.10 -10.41 11.20
C PHE A 214 16.60 -10.56 11.45
N TRP A 215 17.01 -10.90 12.69
CA TRP A 215 18.42 -11.06 13.05
C TRP A 215 19.07 -12.24 12.35
N ASP A 216 18.35 -13.35 12.23
CA ASP A 216 18.87 -14.57 11.63
C ASP A 216 19.07 -14.42 10.13
N THR A 217 18.22 -13.66 9.42
CA THR A 217 18.38 -13.37 7.98
C THR A 217 19.35 -12.23 7.72
N THR A 218 19.31 -11.14 8.49
CA THR A 218 20.09 -9.93 8.23
C THR A 218 21.56 -10.09 8.63
N TRP A 219 21.84 -10.78 9.76
CA TRP A 219 23.17 -10.82 10.35
C TRP A 219 23.84 -12.19 10.34
N LYS A 220 23.06 -13.27 10.37
CA LYS A 220 23.61 -14.62 10.49
C LYS A 220 23.60 -15.43 9.19
N HIS A 221 22.73 -15.06 8.23
CA HIS A 221 22.64 -15.81 6.98
C HIS A 221 23.80 -15.40 6.03
N PRO A 222 24.65 -16.37 5.60
CA PRO A 222 25.88 -16.05 4.87
C PRO A 222 25.64 -15.34 3.52
N ASN A 223 24.51 -15.60 2.87
CA ASN A 223 24.20 -15.03 1.56
C ASN A 223 23.24 -13.84 1.64
N LEU A 224 22.29 -13.83 2.58
CA LEU A 224 21.30 -12.75 2.70
C LEU A 224 21.85 -11.59 3.53
N GLY A 225 22.69 -11.85 4.53
CA GLY A 225 23.36 -10.80 5.30
C GLY A 225 24.18 -9.86 4.44
N ALA A 226 24.86 -10.36 3.40
CA ALA A 226 25.66 -9.54 2.48
C ALA A 226 24.81 -8.63 1.56
N VAL A 227 23.52 -8.91 1.40
CA VAL A 227 22.60 -8.13 0.56
C VAL A 227 21.84 -7.08 1.39
N THR A 228 21.72 -7.30 2.71
CA THR A 228 20.93 -6.47 3.62
C THR A 228 21.76 -5.49 4.45
N GLN A 229 23.09 -5.60 4.41
CA GLN A 229 24.06 -4.66 4.98
C GLN A 229 24.50 -3.60 3.97
#